data_c8818a9bd3714b603c3c1e811f1a0041
#
_entry.id   c8818a9bd3714b603c3c1e811f1a0041
#
_cell.length_a   1.000
_cell.length_b   1.000
_cell.length_c   1.000
_cell.angle_alpha   90.00
_cell.angle_beta   90.00
_cell.angle_gamma   90.00
#
_symmetry.space_group_name_H-M   'P 1'
#
loop_
_entity.id
_entity.type
_entity.pdbx_description
1 polymer ?
#
loop_
_entity_poly.entity_id
_entity_poly.type
_entity_poly.pdbx_seq_one_letter_code
_entity_poly.pdbx_strand_id
1 'polypeptide(L)'
;LVGLGMRGPGAVENFSLIPGVEVVALCDFVKERAEKQNERLRKNGLAPAVVYYGEKGYEELCKRPDIDLVYIATDWEHHAIVAKCALENGKNVADEVPSAMNLKECWELVDLAEQKQLNCMILENCCYDWFEMRTLNMAQHGVFGEILRAQGAYIHNLDDFWDYYWKNPNGSDPEQLGWRLKYNRENRGDIYATHGLGPVAQALDIHRGDRMTTLVAMDTKSVHGKELVEKKTGKPCNDFRNGDHTTTLIRTENHKVIELQHDVMNPQPYSRLYQLTGSRGFANKYPVEGYAVDAKQLAATGNAPKVDDLTSHGFMPDAQRKALEEKYESPILKKFGKLAKEVGGHGGMDFIMCARLIYCLQNGLPLDMDVYDLAEWCAIAELGAISMDNDCAPVTFPDFTRGLWNKQKGYKHAYATPEQEAQTEAEAAAFTKALKSATAKFKLWNLYDNVKKAKTPAAQKKAQDALDKAMAKAKAQVAKATK
;
A
#
# COMPACT_ATOMS: atom_id res chain seq x y z
N LEU A 1 -14.25 3.46 8.69
CA LEU A 1 -12.82 3.27 8.93
C LEU A 1 -12.61 2.72 10.34
N VAL A 2 -11.74 1.73 10.48
CA VAL A 2 -11.36 1.08 11.74
C VAL A 2 -9.85 1.21 11.93
N GLY A 3 -9.41 1.75 13.10
CA GLY A 3 -8.03 2.09 13.36
C GLY A 3 -7.69 3.52 12.94
N LEU A 4 -7.58 4.43 13.92
CA LEU A 4 -7.38 5.86 13.71
C LEU A 4 -6.12 6.37 14.44
N GLY A 5 -5.15 5.48 14.57
CA GLY A 5 -3.83 5.78 15.13
C GLY A 5 -2.97 6.59 14.17
N MET A 6 -2.03 5.92 13.50
CA MET A 6 -1.05 6.56 12.62
C MET A 6 -1.54 6.72 11.18
N ARG A 7 -2.03 5.65 10.55
CA ARG A 7 -2.47 5.63 9.14
C ARG A 7 -3.89 6.12 8.93
N GLY A 8 -4.81 5.75 9.81
CA GLY A 8 -6.23 6.04 9.69
C GLY A 8 -6.58 7.52 9.48
N PRO A 9 -5.98 8.49 10.20
CA PRO A 9 -6.24 9.91 9.95
C PRO A 9 -5.95 10.37 8.52
N GLY A 10 -4.89 9.86 7.89
CA GLY A 10 -4.57 10.12 6.48
C GLY A 10 -5.59 9.49 5.54
N ALA A 11 -6.08 8.29 5.86
CA ALA A 11 -7.13 7.64 5.08
C ALA A 11 -8.46 8.39 5.17
N VAL A 12 -8.86 8.89 6.34
CA VAL A 12 -10.04 9.76 6.49
C VAL A 12 -9.93 10.97 5.56
N GLU A 13 -8.74 11.57 5.47
CA GLU A 13 -8.46 12.70 4.58
C GLU A 13 -8.61 12.28 3.11
N ASN A 14 -7.94 11.23 2.69
CA ASN A 14 -7.99 10.74 1.31
C ASN A 14 -9.43 10.44 0.87
N PHE A 15 -10.18 9.66 1.65
CA PHE A 15 -11.56 9.30 1.33
C PHE A 15 -12.51 10.51 1.33
N SER A 16 -12.24 11.51 2.17
CA SER A 16 -13.01 12.77 2.17
C SER A 16 -12.83 13.60 0.90
N LEU A 17 -11.77 13.34 0.11
CA LEU A 17 -11.47 14.03 -1.13
C LEU A 17 -11.97 13.30 -2.38
N ILE A 18 -12.34 12.01 -2.25
CA ILE A 18 -12.76 11.18 -3.37
C ILE A 18 -14.28 11.35 -3.60
N PRO A 19 -14.72 11.71 -4.82
CA PRO A 19 -16.14 11.86 -5.11
C PRO A 19 -16.96 10.58 -4.94
N GLY A 20 -18.18 10.72 -4.43
CA GLY A 20 -19.09 9.60 -4.22
C GLY A 20 -18.74 8.75 -3.00
N VAL A 21 -17.81 9.21 -2.16
CA VAL A 21 -17.47 8.57 -0.89
C VAL A 21 -18.03 9.39 0.28
N GLU A 22 -18.67 8.69 1.20
CA GLU A 22 -19.11 9.22 2.47
C GLU A 22 -18.49 8.42 3.62
N VAL A 23 -17.87 9.13 4.57
CA VAL A 23 -17.35 8.52 5.80
C VAL A 23 -18.46 8.47 6.82
N VAL A 24 -19.17 7.36 6.91
CA VAL A 24 -20.37 7.21 7.76
C VAL A 24 -20.08 6.65 9.15
N ALA A 25 -18.92 6.03 9.35
CA ALA A 25 -18.52 5.43 10.62
C ALA A 25 -17.01 5.50 10.86
N LEU A 26 -16.62 5.77 12.09
CA LEU A 26 -15.26 5.84 12.58
C LEU A 26 -15.12 4.99 13.84
N CYS A 27 -14.13 4.10 13.86
CA CYS A 27 -13.87 3.23 15.00
C CYS A 27 -12.38 3.25 15.38
N ASP A 28 -12.11 3.36 16.66
CA ASP A 28 -10.78 3.12 17.22
C ASP A 28 -10.94 2.50 18.61
N PHE A 29 -9.93 1.76 19.06
CA PHE A 29 -9.90 1.29 20.43
C PHE A 29 -9.98 2.48 21.41
N VAL A 30 -9.31 3.58 21.11
CA VAL A 30 -9.31 4.83 21.88
C VAL A 30 -10.37 5.79 21.34
N LYS A 31 -11.41 6.04 22.13
CA LYS A 31 -12.56 6.87 21.76
C LYS A 31 -12.17 8.25 21.22
N GLU A 32 -11.24 8.90 21.87
CA GLU A 32 -10.78 10.25 21.55
C GLU A 32 -10.16 10.36 20.16
N ARG A 33 -9.56 9.28 19.64
CA ARG A 33 -9.02 9.22 18.27
C ARG A 33 -10.15 9.27 17.25
N ALA A 34 -11.21 8.51 17.45
CA ALA A 34 -12.38 8.52 16.57
C ALA A 34 -13.15 9.84 16.65
N GLU A 35 -13.34 10.37 17.84
CA GLU A 35 -13.99 11.68 18.04
C GLU A 35 -13.21 12.83 17.39
N LYS A 36 -11.88 12.79 17.47
CA LYS A 36 -11.00 13.78 16.81
C LYS A 36 -11.18 13.79 15.29
N GLN A 37 -11.27 12.62 14.66
CA GLN A 37 -11.50 12.54 13.22
C GLN A 37 -12.93 12.95 12.86
N ASN A 38 -13.92 12.61 13.68
CA ASN A 38 -15.29 13.04 13.48
C ASN A 38 -15.46 14.56 13.61
N GLU A 39 -14.81 15.16 14.57
CA GLU A 39 -14.75 16.63 14.68
C GLU A 39 -14.11 17.28 13.44
N ARG A 40 -13.08 16.63 12.90
CA ARG A 40 -12.39 17.04 11.68
C ARG A 40 -13.33 17.01 10.45
N LEU A 41 -14.13 15.95 10.29
CA LEU A 41 -15.16 15.88 9.25
C LEU A 41 -16.15 17.05 9.35
N ARG A 42 -16.70 17.30 10.54
CA ARG A 42 -17.64 18.41 10.79
C ARG A 42 -17.04 19.78 10.42
N LYS A 43 -15.80 20.03 10.83
CA LYS A 43 -15.10 21.30 10.55
C LYS A 43 -14.85 21.52 9.07
N ASN A 44 -14.71 20.44 8.30
CA ASN A 44 -14.58 20.51 6.85
C ASN A 44 -15.93 20.57 6.12
N GLY A 45 -17.03 20.73 6.84
CA GLY A 45 -18.38 20.81 6.28
C GLY A 45 -18.88 19.49 5.73
N LEU A 46 -18.31 18.37 6.18
CA LEU A 46 -18.75 17.02 5.87
C LEU A 46 -19.75 16.52 6.91
N ALA A 47 -20.58 15.54 6.52
CA ALA A 47 -21.50 14.90 7.45
C ALA A 47 -20.70 14.25 8.61
N PRO A 48 -21.19 14.33 9.85
CA PRO A 48 -20.58 13.65 10.96
C PRO A 48 -20.76 12.14 10.83
N ALA A 49 -19.71 11.39 11.11
CA ALA A 49 -19.75 9.94 11.19
C ALA A 49 -20.23 9.48 12.57
N VAL A 50 -20.78 8.27 12.64
CA VAL A 50 -21.04 7.60 13.91
C VAL A 50 -19.73 7.10 14.49
N VAL A 51 -19.48 7.37 15.78
CA VAL A 51 -18.26 6.97 16.47
C VAL A 51 -18.49 5.67 17.23
N TYR A 52 -17.62 4.70 16.97
CA TYR A 52 -17.51 3.44 17.69
C TYR A 52 -16.15 3.39 18.39
N TYR A 53 -16.04 2.68 19.51
CA TYR A 53 -14.80 2.59 20.28
C TYR A 53 -14.73 1.33 21.13
N GLY A 54 -13.53 1.09 21.69
CA GLY A 54 -13.26 -0.07 22.52
C GLY A 54 -12.98 -1.33 21.72
N GLU A 55 -12.74 -2.40 22.43
CA GLU A 55 -12.21 -3.67 21.91
C GLU A 55 -13.10 -4.30 20.82
N LYS A 56 -14.42 -4.11 20.92
CA LYS A 56 -15.43 -4.67 20.01
C LYS A 56 -16.22 -3.65 19.21
N GLY A 57 -15.79 -2.39 19.21
CA GLY A 57 -16.49 -1.32 18.49
C GLY A 57 -16.64 -1.60 17.00
N TYR A 58 -15.68 -2.29 16.40
CA TYR A 58 -15.73 -2.70 14.99
C TYR A 58 -16.85 -3.70 14.69
N GLU A 59 -17.25 -4.57 15.63
CA GLU A 59 -18.33 -5.53 15.43
C GLU A 59 -19.67 -4.81 15.19
N GLU A 60 -19.95 -3.77 15.96
CA GLU A 60 -21.17 -2.96 15.79
C GLU A 60 -21.11 -2.11 14.52
N LEU A 61 -19.93 -1.59 14.16
CA LEU A 61 -19.73 -0.89 12.90
C LEU A 61 -20.03 -1.81 11.70
N CYS A 62 -19.52 -3.04 11.69
CA CYS A 62 -19.69 -3.97 10.57
C CYS A 62 -21.17 -4.40 10.37
N LYS A 63 -22.00 -4.40 11.41
CA LYS A 63 -23.42 -4.74 11.33
C LYS A 63 -24.28 -3.67 10.63
N ARG A 64 -23.78 -2.46 10.44
CA ARG A 64 -24.55 -1.37 9.82
C ARG A 64 -24.89 -1.66 8.36
N PRO A 65 -26.15 -1.50 7.96
CA PRO A 65 -26.58 -1.76 6.57
C PRO A 65 -26.11 -0.70 5.57
N ASP A 66 -25.76 0.50 6.02
CA ASP A 66 -25.38 1.66 5.21
C ASP A 66 -23.84 1.73 4.97
N ILE A 67 -23.11 0.69 5.28
CA ILE A 67 -21.68 0.57 4.99
C ILE A 67 -21.45 -0.38 3.82
N ASP A 68 -20.77 0.09 2.77
CA ASP A 68 -20.36 -0.70 1.61
C ASP A 68 -18.94 -1.23 1.72
N LEU A 69 -18.06 -0.46 2.38
CA LEU A 69 -16.63 -0.70 2.49
C LEU A 69 -16.12 -0.45 3.91
N VAL A 70 -15.35 -1.37 4.44
CA VAL A 70 -14.60 -1.21 5.69
C VAL A 70 -13.12 -1.05 5.36
N TYR A 71 -12.56 0.12 5.68
CA TYR A 71 -11.11 0.39 5.63
C TYR A 71 -10.50 0.10 7.00
N ILE A 72 -9.41 -0.67 7.02
CA ILE A 72 -8.79 -1.20 8.24
C ILE A 72 -7.34 -0.71 8.33
N ALA A 73 -6.96 -0.13 9.46
CA ALA A 73 -5.61 0.33 9.79
C ALA A 73 -5.34 0.21 11.30
N THR A 74 -5.67 -0.94 11.86
CA THR A 74 -5.44 -1.30 13.26
C THR A 74 -3.97 -1.65 13.51
N ASP A 75 -3.64 -2.31 14.61
CA ASP A 75 -2.41 -3.08 14.71
C ASP A 75 -2.50 -4.37 13.89
N TRP A 76 -1.36 -5.02 13.65
CA TRP A 76 -1.29 -6.18 12.76
C TRP A 76 -2.13 -7.37 13.24
N GLU A 77 -2.21 -7.59 14.56
CA GLU A 77 -2.97 -8.70 15.14
C GLU A 77 -4.48 -8.57 14.87
N HIS A 78 -4.98 -7.35 14.71
CA HIS A 78 -6.41 -7.09 14.51
C HIS A 78 -6.81 -6.93 13.04
N HIS A 79 -5.88 -6.81 12.09
CA HIS A 79 -6.20 -6.66 10.66
C HIS A 79 -7.14 -7.77 10.17
N ALA A 80 -6.70 -9.03 10.21
CA ALA A 80 -7.50 -10.16 9.74
C ALA A 80 -8.80 -10.36 10.54
N ILE A 81 -8.79 -10.07 11.85
CA ILE A 81 -9.97 -10.19 12.72
C ILE A 81 -11.08 -9.24 12.25
N VAL A 82 -10.74 -7.96 12.01
CA VAL A 82 -11.69 -6.95 11.56
C VAL A 82 -12.12 -7.24 10.12
N ALA A 83 -11.20 -7.64 9.24
CA ALA A 83 -11.49 -8.01 7.86
C ALA A 83 -12.50 -9.16 7.77
N LYS A 84 -12.32 -10.23 8.56
CA LYS A 84 -13.27 -11.34 8.67
C LYS A 84 -14.65 -10.86 9.12
N CYS A 85 -14.71 -10.08 10.19
CA CYS A 85 -15.97 -9.52 10.69
C CYS A 85 -16.68 -8.70 9.61
N ALA A 86 -15.96 -7.89 8.84
CA ALA A 86 -16.53 -7.10 7.76
C ALA A 86 -17.09 -7.99 6.62
N LEU A 87 -16.32 -8.96 6.14
CA LEU A 87 -16.74 -9.92 5.11
C LEU A 87 -17.95 -10.75 5.55
N GLU A 88 -17.98 -11.25 6.79
CA GLU A 88 -19.10 -12.00 7.36
C GLU A 88 -20.40 -11.19 7.36
N ASN A 89 -20.28 -9.87 7.58
CA ASN A 89 -21.41 -8.91 7.55
C ASN A 89 -21.69 -8.32 6.15
N GLY A 90 -21.12 -8.90 5.09
CA GLY A 90 -21.40 -8.52 3.71
C GLY A 90 -20.75 -7.20 3.26
N LYS A 91 -19.63 -6.81 3.85
CA LYS A 91 -18.90 -5.59 3.51
C LYS A 91 -17.67 -5.90 2.67
N ASN A 92 -17.40 -5.06 1.66
CA ASN A 92 -16.09 -5.06 1.03
C ASN A 92 -15.02 -4.60 2.04
N VAL A 93 -13.79 -5.04 1.82
CA VAL A 93 -12.66 -4.76 2.72
C VAL A 93 -11.52 -4.10 1.96
N ALA A 94 -10.91 -3.11 2.58
CA ALA A 94 -9.65 -2.53 2.20
C ALA A 94 -8.74 -2.49 3.44
N ASP A 95 -7.68 -3.26 3.44
CA ASP A 95 -6.90 -3.58 4.63
C ASP A 95 -5.44 -3.18 4.47
N GLU A 96 -4.92 -2.38 5.40
CA GLU A 96 -3.53 -1.94 5.44
C GLU A 96 -2.57 -3.13 5.64
N VAL A 97 -1.33 -2.92 5.25
CA VAL A 97 -0.28 -3.96 5.26
C VAL A 97 0.36 -4.17 6.65
N PRO A 98 0.67 -5.42 6.97
CA PRO A 98 0.21 -6.68 6.40
C PRO A 98 -1.20 -7.01 6.87
N SER A 99 -2.04 -7.47 5.97
CA SER A 99 -3.45 -7.75 6.25
C SER A 99 -3.68 -9.07 6.98
N ALA A 100 -2.71 -9.97 6.97
CA ALA A 100 -2.73 -11.24 7.66
C ALA A 100 -1.33 -11.57 8.20
N MET A 101 -1.27 -12.29 9.31
CA MET A 101 -0.02 -12.58 10.01
C MET A 101 0.40 -14.05 9.91
N ASN A 102 -0.47 -14.92 9.39
CA ASN A 102 -0.22 -16.34 9.26
C ASN A 102 -1.06 -16.96 8.13
N LEU A 103 -0.68 -18.19 7.72
CA LEU A 103 -1.33 -18.91 6.62
C LEU A 103 -2.80 -19.21 6.88
N LYS A 104 -3.18 -19.43 8.14
CA LYS A 104 -4.57 -19.67 8.50
C LYS A 104 -5.43 -18.45 8.19
N GLU A 105 -4.99 -17.27 8.61
CA GLU A 105 -5.68 -16.01 8.32
C GLU A 105 -5.76 -15.75 6.81
N CYS A 106 -4.66 -15.99 6.07
CA CYS A 106 -4.65 -15.88 4.62
C CYS A 106 -5.76 -16.73 3.98
N TRP A 107 -5.85 -18.03 4.34
CA TRP A 107 -6.89 -18.92 3.84
C TRP A 107 -8.29 -18.52 4.26
N GLU A 108 -8.49 -18.08 5.50
CA GLU A 108 -9.79 -17.66 6.00
C GLU A 108 -10.32 -16.43 5.25
N LEU A 109 -9.45 -15.46 4.93
CA LEU A 109 -9.83 -14.28 4.14
C LEU A 109 -10.15 -14.65 2.68
N VAL A 110 -9.36 -15.52 2.06
CA VAL A 110 -9.64 -16.02 0.70
C VAL A 110 -10.99 -16.75 0.67
N ASP A 111 -11.21 -17.69 1.58
CA ASP A 111 -12.45 -18.47 1.66
C ASP A 111 -13.68 -17.58 1.86
N LEU A 112 -13.59 -16.60 2.74
CA LEU A 112 -14.71 -15.68 3.01
C LEU A 112 -14.98 -14.75 1.83
N ALA A 113 -13.96 -14.18 1.22
CA ALA A 113 -14.11 -13.31 0.06
C ALA A 113 -14.77 -14.05 -1.10
N GLU A 114 -14.34 -15.29 -1.38
CA GLU A 114 -14.94 -16.15 -2.40
C GLU A 114 -16.39 -16.54 -2.08
N GLN A 115 -16.66 -17.03 -0.86
CA GLN A 115 -17.99 -17.45 -0.43
C GLN A 115 -19.01 -16.32 -0.45
N LYS A 116 -18.59 -15.13 -0.06
CA LYS A 116 -19.44 -13.94 0.00
C LYS A 116 -19.48 -13.17 -1.31
N GLN A 117 -18.59 -13.48 -2.26
CA GLN A 117 -18.38 -12.73 -3.51
C GLN A 117 -18.15 -11.23 -3.25
N LEU A 118 -17.27 -10.95 -2.29
CA LEU A 118 -16.89 -9.61 -1.86
C LEU A 118 -15.45 -9.30 -2.20
N ASN A 119 -15.17 -8.03 -2.39
CA ASN A 119 -13.81 -7.56 -2.60
C ASN A 119 -13.07 -7.47 -1.25
N CYS A 120 -11.83 -7.95 -1.24
CA CYS A 120 -10.90 -7.79 -0.13
C CYS A 120 -9.55 -7.37 -0.71
N MET A 121 -9.21 -6.09 -0.59
CA MET A 121 -8.02 -5.49 -1.15
C MET A 121 -6.96 -5.27 -0.07
N ILE A 122 -5.75 -5.76 -0.33
CA ILE A 122 -4.58 -5.33 0.44
C ILE A 122 -4.14 -3.95 -0.03
N LEU A 123 -3.81 -3.06 0.90
CA LEU A 123 -3.46 -1.67 0.60
C LEU A 123 -1.94 -1.48 0.53
N GLU A 124 -1.30 -2.13 -0.44
CA GLU A 124 0.14 -1.97 -0.68
C GLU A 124 0.41 -0.73 -1.52
N ASN A 125 0.75 0.37 -0.86
CA ASN A 125 0.92 1.67 -1.49
C ASN A 125 2.11 1.73 -2.47
N CYS A 126 3.15 0.90 -2.29
CA CYS A 126 4.33 0.89 -3.17
C CYS A 126 3.98 0.46 -4.60
N CYS A 127 2.90 -0.31 -4.80
CA CYS A 127 2.38 -0.62 -6.13
C CYS A 127 1.92 0.63 -6.90
N TYR A 128 1.70 1.75 -6.21
CA TYR A 128 1.28 3.03 -6.79
C TYR A 128 2.36 4.11 -6.77
N ASP A 129 3.62 3.74 -6.53
CA ASP A 129 4.73 4.67 -6.71
C ASP A 129 5.06 4.87 -8.20
N TRP A 130 5.59 6.02 -8.54
CA TRP A 130 5.80 6.47 -9.93
C TRP A 130 6.69 5.53 -10.72
N PHE A 131 7.82 5.12 -10.13
CA PHE A 131 8.76 4.23 -10.81
C PHE A 131 8.16 2.84 -11.03
N GLU A 132 7.52 2.28 -10.01
CA GLU A 132 6.91 0.96 -10.06
C GLU A 132 5.77 0.92 -11.07
N MET A 133 4.89 1.92 -11.11
CA MET A 133 3.78 1.97 -12.06
C MET A 133 4.25 2.13 -13.51
N ARG A 134 5.26 2.97 -13.76
CA ARG A 134 5.88 3.11 -15.10
C ARG A 134 6.54 1.82 -15.53
N THR A 135 7.31 1.23 -14.63
CA THR A 135 8.04 -0.01 -14.90
C THR A 135 7.09 -1.18 -15.15
N LEU A 136 5.98 -1.27 -14.40
CA LEU A 136 4.92 -2.24 -14.65
C LEU A 136 4.32 -2.05 -16.05
N ASN A 137 4.02 -0.81 -16.45
CA ASN A 137 3.52 -0.53 -17.79
C ASN A 137 4.54 -0.88 -18.87
N MET A 138 5.83 -0.59 -18.67
CA MET A 138 6.91 -1.02 -19.57
C MET A 138 7.00 -2.54 -19.67
N ALA A 139 6.90 -3.25 -18.53
CA ALA A 139 6.93 -4.70 -18.48
C ALA A 139 5.77 -5.33 -19.28
N GLN A 140 4.56 -4.81 -19.10
CA GLN A 140 3.37 -5.26 -19.85
C GLN A 140 3.48 -5.01 -21.36
N HIS A 141 4.27 -4.01 -21.78
CA HIS A 141 4.59 -3.75 -23.18
C HIS A 141 5.84 -4.49 -23.69
N GLY A 142 6.43 -5.38 -22.89
CA GLY A 142 7.58 -6.20 -23.29
C GLY A 142 8.91 -5.46 -23.41
N VAL A 143 9.04 -4.26 -22.83
CA VAL A 143 10.26 -3.44 -22.91
C VAL A 143 11.49 -4.17 -22.37
N PHE A 144 11.31 -5.00 -21.35
CA PHE A 144 12.40 -5.77 -20.73
C PHE A 144 12.57 -7.18 -21.32
N GLY A 145 11.74 -7.56 -22.30
CA GLY A 145 11.65 -8.96 -22.76
C GLY A 145 10.97 -9.84 -21.70
N GLU A 146 11.35 -11.11 -21.63
CA GLU A 146 10.88 -12.02 -20.57
C GLU A 146 11.59 -11.67 -19.25
N ILE A 147 10.82 -11.36 -18.20
CA ILE A 147 11.38 -11.08 -16.88
C ILE A 147 11.76 -12.40 -16.22
N LEU A 148 13.02 -12.51 -15.79
CA LEU A 148 13.60 -13.72 -15.25
C LEU A 148 13.83 -13.64 -13.73
N ARG A 149 14.10 -12.42 -13.23
CA ARG A 149 14.42 -12.19 -11.82
C ARG A 149 13.89 -10.84 -11.37
N ALA A 150 13.44 -10.79 -10.12
CA ALA A 150 13.09 -9.55 -9.46
C ALA A 150 13.70 -9.49 -8.05
N GLN A 151 13.94 -8.28 -7.57
CA GLN A 151 14.35 -8.03 -6.19
C GLN A 151 13.46 -6.96 -5.57
N GLY A 152 13.04 -7.21 -4.33
CA GLY A 152 12.31 -6.27 -3.51
C GLY A 152 12.88 -6.19 -2.11
N ALA A 153 12.58 -5.12 -1.37
CA ALA A 153 13.04 -5.00 0.01
C ALA A 153 12.14 -4.09 0.84
N TYR A 154 12.23 -4.26 2.14
CA TYR A 154 11.88 -3.27 3.13
C TYR A 154 13.07 -3.07 4.08
N ILE A 155 13.95 -2.14 3.71
CA ILE A 155 15.08 -1.72 4.51
C ILE A 155 14.80 -0.32 5.03
N HIS A 156 14.49 -0.21 6.32
CA HIS A 156 14.04 1.03 6.94
C HIS A 156 14.41 1.01 8.42
N ASN A 157 15.54 1.57 8.79
CA ASN A 157 15.87 1.74 10.20
C ASN A 157 14.73 2.48 10.92
N LEU A 158 14.20 1.87 11.97
CA LEU A 158 13.04 2.41 12.71
C LEU A 158 13.41 3.03 14.06
N ASP A 159 14.68 3.34 14.31
CA ASP A 159 15.14 3.86 15.61
C ASP A 159 14.38 5.11 16.04
N ASP A 160 14.13 6.05 15.12
CA ASP A 160 13.33 7.26 15.40
C ASP A 160 11.83 7.00 15.51
N PHE A 161 11.36 5.81 15.13
CA PHE A 161 9.95 5.46 15.08
C PHE A 161 9.52 4.50 16.19
N TRP A 162 10.43 3.78 16.84
CA TRP A 162 10.06 2.81 17.87
C TRP A 162 9.23 3.43 18.98
N ASP A 163 9.51 4.65 19.42
CA ASP A 163 8.72 5.35 20.43
C ASP A 163 7.29 5.66 19.96
N TYR A 164 7.06 5.74 18.66
CA TYR A 164 5.73 5.90 18.08
C TYR A 164 4.90 4.63 18.25
N TYR A 165 5.53 3.47 18.06
CA TYR A 165 4.91 2.16 18.20
C TYR A 165 4.86 1.67 19.66
N TRP A 166 5.56 2.36 20.58
CA TRP A 166 5.57 2.03 22.01
C TRP A 166 4.26 2.36 22.71
N LYS A 167 3.52 3.32 22.23
CA LYS A 167 2.25 3.74 22.84
C LYS A 167 1.17 2.70 22.59
N ASN A 168 1.21 1.61 23.33
CA ASN A 168 0.07 0.72 23.43
C ASN A 168 -1.10 1.49 24.05
N PRO A 169 -2.15 1.83 23.30
CA PRO A 169 -3.30 2.57 23.85
C PRO A 169 -4.03 1.83 24.95
N ASN A 170 -3.85 0.51 25.04
CA ASN A 170 -4.58 -0.36 25.96
C ASN A 170 -3.89 -0.46 27.31
N GLY A 171 -2.64 -0.03 27.45
CA GLY A 171 -1.86 -0.22 28.67
C GLY A 171 -1.66 -1.70 29.07
N SER A 172 -1.99 -2.64 28.17
CA SER A 172 -1.99 -4.08 28.43
C SER A 172 -0.62 -4.74 28.31
N ASP A 173 0.36 -4.03 27.74
CA ASP A 173 1.72 -4.52 27.64
C ASP A 173 2.51 -4.14 28.90
N PRO A 174 2.81 -5.09 29.82
CA PRO A 174 3.50 -4.81 31.07
C PRO A 174 4.93 -4.32 30.87
N GLU A 175 5.55 -4.61 29.70
CA GLU A 175 6.88 -4.17 29.34
C GLU A 175 6.88 -2.89 28.51
N GLN A 176 5.71 -2.41 28.08
CA GLN A 176 5.52 -1.21 27.26
C GLN A 176 6.37 -1.20 25.96
N LEU A 177 6.55 -2.38 25.37
CA LEU A 177 7.35 -2.53 24.15
C LEU A 177 6.65 -1.95 22.90
N GLY A 178 5.34 -1.78 22.96
CA GLY A 178 4.52 -1.50 21.79
C GLY A 178 4.33 -2.75 20.89
N TRP A 179 3.22 -2.79 20.19
CA TRP A 179 2.81 -3.98 19.43
C TRP A 179 3.82 -4.39 18.36
N ARG A 180 4.44 -3.45 17.69
CA ARG A 180 5.34 -3.77 16.56
C ARG A 180 6.67 -4.37 17.02
N LEU A 181 7.28 -3.83 18.08
CA LEU A 181 8.53 -4.38 18.60
C LEU A 181 8.28 -5.73 19.28
N LYS A 182 7.17 -5.86 20.03
CA LYS A 182 6.73 -7.13 20.60
C LYS A 182 6.56 -8.20 19.52
N TYR A 183 5.92 -7.86 18.40
CA TYR A 183 5.77 -8.78 17.28
C TYR A 183 7.12 -9.22 16.69
N ASN A 184 8.08 -8.30 16.52
CA ASN A 184 9.44 -8.63 16.09
C ASN A 184 10.18 -9.53 17.09
N ARG A 185 9.96 -9.33 18.40
CA ARG A 185 10.54 -10.18 19.44
C ARG A 185 9.99 -11.60 19.40
N GLU A 186 8.72 -11.76 19.16
CA GLU A 186 8.00 -13.04 19.27
C GLU A 186 8.03 -13.86 17.96
N ASN A 187 8.22 -13.21 16.82
CA ASN A 187 8.18 -13.82 15.49
C ASN A 187 9.53 -13.74 14.78
N ARG A 188 9.68 -14.53 13.71
CA ARG A 188 10.90 -14.65 12.91
C ARG A 188 10.56 -14.52 11.44
N GLY A 189 11.42 -13.89 10.66
CA GLY A 189 11.30 -13.83 9.22
C GLY A 189 11.08 -12.43 8.65
N ASP A 190 10.78 -12.36 7.36
CA ASP A 190 10.36 -11.14 6.69
C ASP A 190 8.90 -10.84 7.05
N ILE A 191 8.72 -10.23 8.21
CA ILE A 191 7.39 -9.93 8.78
C ILE A 191 6.71 -8.72 8.13
N TYR A 192 7.35 -8.08 7.15
CA TYR A 192 6.80 -6.93 6.44
C TYR A 192 7.15 -6.97 4.94
N ALA A 193 7.07 -8.16 4.34
CA ALA A 193 7.45 -8.46 2.96
C ALA A 193 6.68 -7.69 1.90
N THR A 194 5.47 -7.24 2.21
CA THR A 194 4.51 -6.69 1.24
C THR A 194 5.06 -5.53 0.42
N HIS A 195 5.81 -4.62 1.05
CA HIS A 195 6.41 -3.47 0.37
C HIS A 195 7.48 -3.85 -0.68
N GLY A 196 8.23 -4.91 -0.40
CA GLY A 196 9.20 -5.44 -1.37
C GLY A 196 8.56 -6.34 -2.41
N LEU A 197 7.65 -7.22 -1.98
CA LEU A 197 7.06 -8.24 -2.84
C LEU A 197 5.97 -7.68 -3.76
N GLY A 198 5.06 -6.86 -3.26
CA GLY A 198 3.88 -6.42 -4.00
C GLY A 198 4.21 -5.88 -5.40
N PRO A 199 5.04 -4.84 -5.53
CA PRO A 199 5.38 -4.28 -6.83
C PRO A 199 6.07 -5.27 -7.77
N VAL A 200 6.97 -6.12 -7.26
CA VAL A 200 7.66 -7.10 -8.11
C VAL A 200 6.76 -8.27 -8.48
N ALA A 201 5.84 -8.69 -7.60
CA ALA A 201 4.85 -9.71 -7.89
C ALA A 201 3.91 -9.27 -9.03
N GLN A 202 3.51 -8.01 -9.04
CA GLN A 202 2.75 -7.43 -10.15
C GLN A 202 3.51 -7.52 -11.47
N ALA A 203 4.78 -7.13 -11.49
CA ALA A 203 5.60 -7.17 -12.70
C ALA A 203 5.90 -8.58 -13.20
N LEU A 204 5.83 -9.57 -12.33
CA LEU A 204 6.02 -11.00 -12.64
C LEU A 204 4.72 -11.73 -12.98
N ASP A 205 3.58 -11.04 -12.97
CA ASP A 205 2.24 -11.61 -13.22
C ASP A 205 1.85 -12.73 -12.23
N ILE A 206 2.26 -12.62 -10.96
CA ILE A 206 1.89 -13.59 -9.92
C ILE A 206 0.36 -13.66 -9.81
N HIS A 207 -0.19 -14.88 -9.76
CA HIS A 207 -1.58 -15.33 -9.93
C HIS A 207 -2.34 -14.75 -11.17
N ARG A 208 -1.61 -14.08 -12.06
CA ARG A 208 -2.11 -13.56 -13.34
C ARG A 208 -1.32 -14.07 -14.55
N GLY A 209 -0.83 -15.31 -14.45
CA GLY A 209 -0.03 -16.00 -15.47
C GLY A 209 1.17 -16.75 -14.89
N ASP A 210 1.52 -16.52 -13.63
CA ASP A 210 2.57 -17.21 -12.88
C ASP A 210 2.12 -17.41 -11.42
N ARG A 211 2.85 -18.19 -10.63
CA ARG A 211 2.64 -18.37 -9.19
C ARG A 211 3.94 -18.68 -8.47
N MET A 212 4.03 -18.33 -7.20
CA MET A 212 5.13 -18.73 -6.33
C MET A 212 4.99 -20.23 -5.97
N THR A 213 6.09 -20.98 -5.98
CA THR A 213 6.08 -22.45 -5.76
C THR A 213 6.94 -22.89 -4.58
N THR A 214 8.09 -22.26 -4.39
CA THR A 214 9.07 -22.67 -3.38
C THR A 214 9.70 -21.44 -2.76
N LEU A 215 9.87 -21.47 -1.44
CA LEU A 215 10.50 -20.40 -0.67
C LEU A 215 11.65 -20.97 0.17
N VAL A 216 12.76 -20.22 0.27
CA VAL A 216 13.86 -20.45 1.20
C VAL A 216 14.19 -19.12 1.87
N ALA A 217 14.34 -19.12 3.19
CA ALA A 217 14.71 -17.92 3.93
C ALA A 217 15.90 -18.16 4.86
N MET A 218 16.68 -17.11 5.06
CA MET A 218 17.81 -17.05 6.01
C MET A 218 17.78 -15.72 6.73
N ASP A 219 18.16 -15.73 8.00
CA ASP A 219 18.31 -14.53 8.82
C ASP A 219 19.67 -14.45 9.49
N THR A 220 20.03 -13.24 9.92
CA THR A 220 21.17 -13.03 10.81
C THR A 220 20.76 -13.26 12.26
N LYS A 221 21.74 -13.28 13.17
CA LYS A 221 21.42 -13.17 14.60
C LYS A 221 20.77 -11.82 14.91
N SER A 222 19.92 -11.76 15.92
CA SER A 222 19.44 -10.50 16.50
C SER A 222 20.52 -9.91 17.42
N VAL A 223 20.94 -8.69 17.13
CA VAL A 223 21.82 -7.86 17.97
C VAL A 223 21.06 -6.61 18.39
N HIS A 224 20.70 -5.78 17.42
CA HIS A 224 20.05 -4.50 17.67
C HIS A 224 18.63 -4.66 18.26
N GLY A 225 17.88 -5.66 17.79
CA GLY A 225 16.56 -5.98 18.38
C GLY A 225 16.62 -6.30 19.86
N LYS A 226 17.63 -7.08 20.29
CA LYS A 226 17.87 -7.36 21.72
C LYS A 226 18.24 -6.11 22.50
N GLU A 227 19.19 -5.32 21.99
CA GLU A 227 19.63 -4.07 22.61
C GLU A 227 18.48 -3.07 22.80
N LEU A 228 17.56 -2.98 21.85
CA LEU A 228 16.36 -2.13 21.96
C LEU A 228 15.48 -2.56 23.12
N VAL A 229 15.18 -3.86 23.26
CA VAL A 229 14.38 -4.37 24.35
C VAL A 229 15.07 -4.19 25.70
N GLU A 230 16.36 -4.49 25.77
CA GLU A 230 17.18 -4.30 26.99
C GLU A 230 17.22 -2.85 27.44
N LYS A 231 17.45 -1.93 26.51
CA LYS A 231 17.42 -0.48 26.76
C LYS A 231 16.06 -0.01 27.28
N LYS A 232 14.98 -0.57 26.77
CA LYS A 232 13.61 -0.17 27.12
C LYS A 232 13.18 -0.75 28.46
N THR A 233 13.45 -2.03 28.68
CA THR A 233 12.97 -2.76 29.87
C THR A 233 13.93 -2.71 31.06
N GLY A 234 15.20 -2.40 30.81
CA GLY A 234 16.29 -2.50 31.80
C GLY A 234 16.63 -3.95 32.17
N LYS A 235 16.19 -4.93 31.39
CA LYS A 235 16.39 -6.38 31.63
C LYS A 235 17.09 -7.03 30.44
N PRO A 236 17.93 -8.07 30.65
CA PRO A 236 18.50 -8.85 29.57
C PRO A 236 17.42 -9.47 28.68
N CYS A 237 17.59 -9.40 27.35
CA CYS A 237 16.70 -9.97 26.34
C CYS A 237 17.38 -11.15 25.64
N ASN A 238 16.95 -12.38 25.97
CA ASN A 238 17.50 -13.60 25.39
C ASN A 238 16.54 -14.30 24.42
N ASP A 239 15.35 -13.77 24.26
CA ASP A 239 14.22 -14.38 23.56
C ASP A 239 13.75 -13.59 22.32
N PHE A 240 14.57 -12.67 21.82
CA PHE A 240 14.28 -11.96 20.58
C PHE A 240 14.46 -12.89 19.39
N ARG A 241 13.37 -13.24 18.70
CA ARG A 241 13.38 -14.27 17.66
C ARG A 241 13.78 -13.75 16.29
N ASN A 242 13.35 -12.53 15.92
CA ASN A 242 13.65 -12.02 14.59
C ASN A 242 15.12 -11.65 14.44
N GLY A 243 15.77 -12.16 13.39
CA GLY A 243 17.09 -11.67 13.00
C GLY A 243 17.03 -10.18 12.61
N ASP A 244 18.16 -9.46 12.77
CA ASP A 244 18.19 -8.05 12.38
C ASP A 244 18.04 -7.87 10.88
N HIS A 245 18.47 -8.85 10.07
CA HIS A 245 18.27 -8.89 8.62
C HIS A 245 17.79 -10.27 8.17
N THR A 246 16.83 -10.28 7.24
CA THR A 246 16.31 -11.51 6.61
C THR A 246 16.45 -11.41 5.09
N THR A 247 16.87 -12.50 4.46
CA THR A 247 16.88 -12.68 2.99
C THR A 247 16.03 -13.88 2.62
N THR A 248 15.10 -13.67 1.70
CA THR A 248 14.16 -14.71 1.22
C THR A 248 14.30 -14.87 -0.29
N LEU A 249 14.42 -16.11 -0.75
CA LEU A 249 14.43 -16.49 -2.17
C LEU A 249 13.15 -17.27 -2.49
N ILE A 250 12.48 -16.88 -3.57
CA ILE A 250 11.24 -17.50 -4.02
C ILE A 250 11.39 -17.90 -5.48
N ARG A 251 11.00 -19.13 -5.81
CA ARG A 251 10.91 -19.63 -7.19
C ARG A 251 9.46 -19.66 -7.64
N THR A 252 9.21 -19.28 -8.90
CA THR A 252 7.88 -19.34 -9.51
C THR A 252 7.70 -20.58 -10.39
N GLU A 253 6.47 -20.84 -10.81
CA GLU A 253 6.11 -21.94 -11.73
C GLU A 253 6.82 -21.78 -13.09
N ASN A 254 6.90 -20.54 -13.60
CA ASN A 254 7.61 -20.22 -14.83
C ASN A 254 9.14 -20.06 -14.64
N HIS A 255 9.68 -20.61 -13.53
CA HIS A 255 11.11 -20.62 -13.21
C HIS A 255 11.76 -19.25 -13.02
N LYS A 256 10.98 -18.20 -12.73
CA LYS A 256 11.51 -16.90 -12.30
C LYS A 256 11.96 -16.97 -10.86
N VAL A 257 12.83 -16.05 -10.46
CA VAL A 257 13.35 -15.95 -9.09
C VAL A 257 13.05 -14.57 -8.52
N ILE A 258 12.49 -14.55 -7.31
CA ILE A 258 12.30 -13.33 -6.51
C ILE A 258 13.26 -13.39 -5.33
N GLU A 259 13.93 -12.29 -5.05
CA GLU A 259 14.74 -12.09 -3.85
C GLU A 259 14.14 -10.95 -3.04
N LEU A 260 13.89 -11.20 -1.74
CA LEU A 260 13.39 -10.21 -0.81
C LEU A 260 14.38 -9.99 0.32
N GLN A 261 14.48 -8.75 0.79
CA GLN A 261 15.28 -8.36 1.96
C GLN A 261 14.41 -7.57 2.94
N HIS A 262 14.56 -7.88 4.22
CA HIS A 262 13.90 -7.15 5.31
C HIS A 262 14.92 -6.78 6.38
N ASP A 263 14.97 -5.50 6.71
CA ASP A 263 15.82 -4.97 7.79
C ASP A 263 15.19 -3.68 8.35
N VAL A 264 14.78 -3.73 9.60
CA VAL A 264 14.21 -2.57 10.30
C VAL A 264 15.05 -2.16 11.51
N MET A 265 16.19 -2.85 11.73
CA MET A 265 17.02 -2.72 12.90
C MET A 265 18.33 -1.99 12.62
N ASN A 266 18.97 -2.27 11.48
CA ASN A 266 20.33 -1.76 11.23
C ASN A 266 20.32 -0.36 10.59
N PRO A 267 21.36 0.46 10.83
CA PRO A 267 21.49 1.81 10.28
C PRO A 267 21.89 1.75 8.80
N GLN A 268 20.98 1.31 7.95
CA GLN A 268 21.13 1.28 6.51
C GLN A 268 20.37 2.43 5.85
N PRO A 269 20.83 2.95 4.69
CA PRO A 269 20.04 3.86 3.90
C PRO A 269 18.68 3.24 3.54
N TYR A 270 17.63 4.04 3.63
CA TYR A 270 16.28 3.61 3.25
C TYR A 270 16.25 3.00 1.85
N SER A 271 15.67 1.81 1.73
CA SER A 271 15.47 1.15 0.44
C SER A 271 14.23 0.26 0.46
N ARG A 272 13.38 0.45 -0.53
CA ARG A 272 12.30 -0.49 -0.87
C ARG A 272 12.67 -1.30 -2.10
N LEU A 273 13.93 -1.47 -2.37
CA LEU A 273 14.52 -2.07 -3.56
C LEU A 273 13.48 -2.62 -4.54
N TYR A 274 13.46 -2.01 -5.72
CA TYR A 274 12.66 -2.51 -6.82
C TYR A 274 13.57 -2.72 -8.02
N GLN A 275 13.80 -3.98 -8.35
CA GLN A 275 14.68 -4.34 -9.45
C GLN A 275 14.05 -5.44 -10.30
N LEU A 276 14.07 -5.26 -11.61
CA LEU A 276 13.65 -6.27 -12.57
C LEU A 276 14.80 -6.59 -13.52
N THR A 277 15.09 -7.86 -13.70
CA THR A 277 16.03 -8.35 -14.72
C THR A 277 15.27 -9.17 -15.75
N GLY A 278 15.20 -8.64 -16.96
CA GLY A 278 14.60 -9.33 -18.09
C GLY A 278 15.65 -9.79 -19.11
N SER A 279 15.23 -10.58 -20.07
CA SER A 279 16.09 -11.11 -21.14
C SER A 279 16.61 -10.01 -22.09
N ARG A 280 16.02 -8.82 -22.06
CA ARG A 280 16.32 -7.68 -22.95
C ARG A 280 16.42 -6.35 -22.24
N GLY A 281 16.22 -6.30 -20.92
CA GLY A 281 16.29 -5.07 -20.18
C GLY A 281 16.33 -5.25 -18.69
N PHE A 282 16.64 -4.16 -18.01
CA PHE A 282 16.84 -4.07 -16.59
C PHE A 282 16.24 -2.76 -16.07
N ALA A 283 15.57 -2.83 -14.93
CA ALA A 283 15.07 -1.68 -14.19
C ALA A 283 15.58 -1.72 -12.76
N ASN A 284 15.96 -0.58 -12.20
CA ASN A 284 16.41 -0.46 -10.82
C ASN A 284 15.98 0.86 -10.22
N LYS A 285 15.46 0.85 -8.98
CA LYS A 285 15.06 2.06 -8.27
C LYS A 285 16.09 2.50 -7.22
N TYR A 286 16.63 1.58 -6.45
CA TYR A 286 17.56 1.86 -5.35
C TYR A 286 18.89 1.15 -5.55
N PRO A 287 20.03 1.77 -5.21
CA PRO A 287 20.19 3.16 -4.75
C PRO A 287 20.14 4.19 -5.90
N VAL A 288 20.20 3.75 -7.14
CA VAL A 288 20.18 4.60 -8.35
C VAL A 288 19.00 4.22 -9.22
N GLU A 289 18.10 5.17 -9.47
CA GLU A 289 16.96 4.98 -10.34
C GLU A 289 17.39 5.00 -11.81
N GLY A 290 17.04 3.96 -12.56
CA GLY A 290 17.39 3.88 -13.98
C GLY A 290 16.97 2.60 -14.68
N TYR A 291 17.15 2.64 -16.01
CA TYR A 291 16.90 1.51 -16.90
C TYR A 291 18.11 1.21 -17.75
N ALA A 292 18.30 -0.05 -18.11
CA ALA A 292 19.18 -0.48 -19.19
C ALA A 292 18.36 -1.40 -20.10
N VAL A 293 18.29 -1.09 -21.41
CA VAL A 293 17.42 -1.82 -22.36
C VAL A 293 18.15 -2.08 -23.65
N ASP A 294 17.98 -3.28 -24.22
CA ASP A 294 18.50 -3.63 -25.54
C ASP A 294 17.80 -2.77 -26.62
N ALA A 295 18.58 -1.96 -27.34
CA ALA A 295 18.06 -1.04 -28.35
C ALA A 295 17.29 -1.78 -29.47
N LYS A 296 17.71 -2.99 -29.83
CA LYS A 296 17.03 -3.80 -30.86
C LYS A 296 15.67 -4.27 -30.37
N GLN A 297 15.58 -4.64 -29.08
CA GLN A 297 14.30 -5.02 -28.48
C GLN A 297 13.33 -3.83 -28.46
N LEU A 298 13.78 -2.67 -28.08
CA LEU A 298 12.95 -1.46 -28.12
C LEU A 298 12.47 -1.14 -29.54
N ALA A 299 13.35 -1.26 -30.54
CA ALA A 299 12.98 -1.05 -31.95
C ALA A 299 11.94 -2.08 -32.42
N ALA A 300 12.07 -3.34 -31.98
CA ALA A 300 11.12 -4.42 -32.33
C ALA A 300 9.71 -4.21 -31.76
N THR A 301 9.55 -3.47 -30.68
CA THR A 301 8.22 -3.12 -30.13
C THR A 301 7.47 -2.10 -30.99
N GLY A 302 8.07 -1.57 -32.06
CA GLY A 302 7.49 -0.58 -32.98
C GLY A 302 7.28 0.81 -32.36
N ASN A 303 7.59 0.95 -31.11
CA ASN A 303 7.17 2.07 -30.28
C ASN A 303 8.33 2.80 -29.58
N ALA A 304 9.58 2.46 -29.85
CA ALA A 304 10.71 3.07 -29.16
C ALA A 304 10.97 4.52 -29.59
N PRO A 305 11.34 5.43 -28.67
CA PRO A 305 12.14 6.58 -29.04
C PRO A 305 13.45 6.06 -29.67
N LYS A 306 14.05 6.80 -30.62
CA LYS A 306 15.39 6.47 -31.10
C LYS A 306 16.33 6.46 -29.89
N VAL A 307 16.76 5.27 -29.51
CA VAL A 307 17.73 5.08 -28.45
C VAL A 307 19.06 4.82 -29.12
N ASP A 308 19.90 5.85 -29.12
CA ASP A 308 21.27 5.71 -29.60
C ASP A 308 22.05 5.00 -28.48
N ASP A 309 22.55 3.82 -28.79
CA ASP A 309 23.55 3.09 -28.04
C ASP A 309 23.27 2.88 -26.51
N LEU A 310 22.42 1.92 -26.20
CA LEU A 310 22.33 1.41 -24.82
C LEU A 310 23.56 0.56 -24.53
N THR A 311 24.43 1.07 -23.70
CA THR A 311 25.63 0.34 -23.30
C THR A 311 25.27 -0.81 -22.39
N SER A 312 25.79 -2.00 -22.67
CA SER A 312 25.67 -3.20 -21.80
C SER A 312 26.33 -3.02 -20.41
N HIS A 313 26.87 -1.86 -20.08
CA HIS A 313 27.66 -1.60 -18.87
C HIS A 313 27.16 -0.44 -18.03
N GLY A 314 26.02 0.18 -18.37
CA GLY A 314 25.52 1.33 -17.64
C GLY A 314 24.04 1.57 -17.80
N PHE A 315 23.51 2.46 -16.98
CA PHE A 315 22.16 2.93 -17.12
C PHE A 315 22.00 3.86 -18.33
N MET A 316 20.80 3.89 -18.85
CA MET A 316 20.38 4.81 -19.89
C MET A 316 20.64 6.27 -19.50
N PRO A 317 21.14 7.13 -20.40
CA PRO A 317 21.27 8.55 -20.12
C PRO A 317 19.93 9.20 -19.75
N ASP A 318 19.94 10.22 -18.88
CA ASP A 318 18.74 10.86 -18.34
C ASP A 318 17.74 11.34 -19.39
N ALA A 319 18.21 11.91 -20.51
CA ALA A 319 17.32 12.36 -21.57
C ALA A 319 16.54 11.21 -22.23
N GLN A 320 17.21 10.08 -22.43
CA GLN A 320 16.59 8.87 -22.99
C GLN A 320 15.68 8.20 -21.96
N ARG A 321 16.07 8.18 -20.70
CA ARG A 321 15.25 7.69 -19.58
C ARG A 321 13.92 8.44 -19.51
N LYS A 322 13.96 9.77 -19.52
CA LYS A 322 12.76 10.61 -19.51
C LYS A 322 11.85 10.37 -20.71
N ALA A 323 12.41 10.24 -21.90
CA ALA A 323 11.65 9.94 -23.11
C ALA A 323 10.97 8.56 -23.03
N LEU A 324 11.66 7.57 -22.45
CA LEU A 324 11.09 6.24 -22.20
C LEU A 324 9.94 6.29 -21.17
N GLU A 325 10.16 7.00 -20.06
CA GLU A 325 9.16 7.19 -19.00
C GLU A 325 7.91 7.93 -19.51
N GLU A 326 8.09 9.00 -20.29
CA GLU A 326 6.97 9.73 -20.92
C GLU A 326 6.16 8.83 -21.85
N LYS A 327 6.83 8.02 -22.65
CA LYS A 327 6.17 7.11 -23.57
C LYS A 327 5.35 6.05 -22.85
N TYR A 328 5.92 5.45 -21.81
CA TYR A 328 5.29 4.39 -21.02
C TYR A 328 4.72 4.90 -19.70
N GLU A 329 4.39 6.19 -19.62
CA GLU A 329 3.72 6.73 -18.43
C GLU A 329 2.45 5.94 -18.14
N SER A 330 2.33 5.48 -16.90
CA SER A 330 1.16 4.73 -16.47
C SER A 330 -0.14 5.48 -16.77
N PRO A 331 -1.18 4.84 -17.33
CA PRO A 331 -2.48 5.44 -17.51
C PRO A 331 -3.05 6.04 -16.20
N ILE A 332 -2.80 5.40 -15.07
CA ILE A 332 -3.20 5.89 -13.74
C ILE A 332 -2.46 7.19 -13.38
N LEU A 333 -1.14 7.25 -13.62
CA LEU A 333 -0.36 8.45 -13.35
C LEU A 333 -0.73 9.62 -14.25
N LYS A 334 -1.04 9.37 -15.52
CA LYS A 334 -1.57 10.40 -16.43
C LYS A 334 -2.85 11.04 -15.87
N LYS A 335 -3.71 10.26 -15.22
CA LYS A 335 -5.00 10.71 -14.68
C LYS A 335 -4.87 11.37 -13.31
N PHE A 336 -4.19 10.72 -12.38
CA PHE A 336 -4.21 11.06 -10.96
C PHE A 336 -2.90 11.66 -10.45
N GLY A 337 -1.79 11.48 -11.16
CA GLY A 337 -0.45 11.78 -10.64
C GLY A 337 -0.27 13.25 -10.23
N LYS A 338 -0.77 14.20 -11.01
CA LYS A 338 -0.67 15.62 -10.64
C LYS A 338 -1.42 15.93 -9.35
N LEU A 339 -2.68 15.49 -9.24
CA LEU A 339 -3.49 15.72 -8.06
C LEU A 339 -2.93 14.98 -6.84
N ALA A 340 -2.47 13.76 -7.03
CA ALA A 340 -1.88 12.96 -5.96
C ALA A 340 -0.66 13.63 -5.33
N LYS A 341 0.20 14.27 -6.13
CA LYS A 341 1.32 15.08 -5.61
C LYS A 341 0.86 16.30 -4.80
N GLU A 342 -0.25 16.91 -5.18
CA GLU A 342 -0.84 18.04 -4.46
C GLU A 342 -1.47 17.62 -3.12
N VAL A 343 -2.09 16.44 -3.08
CA VAL A 343 -2.69 15.86 -1.86
C VAL A 343 -1.61 15.36 -0.90
N GLY A 344 -0.57 14.71 -1.42
CA GLY A 344 0.52 14.15 -0.62
C GLY A 344 0.25 12.72 -0.13
N GLY A 345 0.88 12.35 1.00
CA GLY A 345 0.87 10.98 1.50
C GLY A 345 1.85 10.06 0.73
N HIS A 346 3.06 9.85 1.28
CA HIS A 346 4.16 9.13 0.62
C HIS A 346 4.38 9.56 -0.85
N GLY A 347 4.43 10.87 -1.10
CA GLY A 347 4.59 11.40 -2.45
C GLY A 347 3.33 11.31 -3.34
N GLY A 348 2.16 10.95 -2.77
CA GLY A 348 0.87 10.83 -3.44
C GLY A 348 0.39 9.40 -3.69
N MET A 349 1.24 8.36 -3.49
CA MET A 349 0.85 6.98 -3.75
C MET A 349 -0.32 6.51 -2.85
N ASP A 350 -0.41 6.97 -1.61
CA ASP A 350 -1.52 6.65 -0.71
C ASP A 350 -2.87 7.15 -1.27
N PHE A 351 -2.88 8.36 -1.84
CA PHE A 351 -4.07 8.91 -2.46
C PHE A 351 -4.46 8.15 -3.73
N ILE A 352 -3.48 7.83 -4.60
CA ILE A 352 -3.74 7.06 -5.83
C ILE A 352 -4.37 5.71 -5.49
N MET A 353 -3.82 5.02 -4.50
CA MET A 353 -4.33 3.74 -4.02
C MET A 353 -5.80 3.82 -3.59
N CYS A 354 -6.14 4.78 -2.73
CA CYS A 354 -7.52 4.99 -2.29
C CYS A 354 -8.46 5.38 -3.46
N ALA A 355 -8.00 6.26 -4.36
CA ALA A 355 -8.78 6.69 -5.50
C ALA A 355 -9.04 5.54 -6.51
N ARG A 356 -8.06 4.67 -6.73
CA ARG A 356 -8.20 3.47 -7.57
C ARG A 356 -9.15 2.46 -6.97
N LEU A 357 -9.04 2.18 -5.68
CA LEU A 357 -9.99 1.32 -4.97
C LEU A 357 -11.43 1.78 -5.21
N ILE A 358 -11.72 3.04 -4.93
CA ILE A 358 -13.08 3.59 -5.09
C ILE A 358 -13.51 3.59 -6.56
N TYR A 359 -12.62 3.96 -7.48
CA TYR A 359 -12.92 3.92 -8.91
C TYR A 359 -13.31 2.51 -9.38
N CYS A 360 -12.56 1.49 -8.98
CA CYS A 360 -12.86 0.11 -9.33
C CYS A 360 -14.20 -0.35 -8.75
N LEU A 361 -14.48 -0.06 -7.48
CA LEU A 361 -15.75 -0.42 -6.83
C LEU A 361 -16.95 0.27 -7.48
N GLN A 362 -16.84 1.58 -7.77
CA GLN A 362 -17.94 2.35 -8.40
C GLN A 362 -18.25 1.91 -9.83
N ASN A 363 -17.27 1.37 -10.54
CA ASN A 363 -17.42 0.97 -11.95
C ASN A 363 -17.50 -0.55 -12.14
N GLY A 364 -17.56 -1.35 -11.06
CA GLY A 364 -17.61 -2.80 -11.15
C GLY A 364 -16.39 -3.43 -11.83
N LEU A 365 -15.22 -2.80 -11.68
CA LEU A 365 -13.95 -3.27 -12.24
C LEU A 365 -13.23 -4.19 -11.26
N PRO A 366 -12.41 -5.13 -11.74
CA PRO A 366 -11.48 -5.85 -10.88
C PRO A 366 -10.58 -4.88 -10.13
N LEU A 367 -10.30 -5.17 -8.88
CA LEU A 367 -9.35 -4.38 -8.09
C LEU A 367 -7.93 -4.56 -8.63
N ASP A 368 -7.10 -3.55 -8.44
CA ASP A 368 -5.68 -3.60 -8.82
C ASP A 368 -4.88 -4.59 -7.96
N MET A 369 -5.35 -4.82 -6.74
CA MET A 369 -4.89 -5.85 -5.81
C MET A 369 -6.11 -6.53 -5.22
N ASP A 370 -6.06 -7.84 -5.06
CA ASP A 370 -7.19 -8.64 -4.58
C ASP A 370 -6.82 -9.50 -3.36
N VAL A 371 -7.73 -10.39 -2.96
CA VAL A 371 -7.52 -11.25 -1.80
C VAL A 371 -6.39 -12.28 -2.03
N TYR A 372 -6.09 -12.61 -3.27
CA TYR A 372 -4.98 -13.52 -3.57
C TYR A 372 -3.64 -12.81 -3.45
N ASP A 373 -3.52 -11.54 -3.89
CA ASP A 373 -2.36 -10.69 -3.60
C ASP A 373 -2.14 -10.59 -2.09
N LEU A 374 -3.21 -10.34 -1.34
CA LEU A 374 -3.18 -10.29 0.13
C LEU A 374 -2.58 -11.57 0.71
N ALA A 375 -3.16 -12.72 0.36
CA ALA A 375 -2.74 -14.01 0.92
C ALA A 375 -1.31 -14.38 0.53
N GLU A 376 -0.94 -14.19 -0.73
CA GLU A 376 0.39 -14.50 -1.26
C GLU A 376 1.48 -13.63 -0.63
N TRP A 377 1.22 -12.33 -0.45
CA TRP A 377 2.24 -11.43 0.10
C TRP A 377 2.36 -11.53 1.61
N CYS A 378 1.29 -11.79 2.33
CA CYS A 378 1.29 -12.01 3.77
C CYS A 378 1.84 -13.38 4.20
N ALA A 379 1.76 -14.40 3.32
CA ALA A 379 2.26 -15.74 3.62
C ALA A 379 3.79 -15.81 3.82
N ILE A 380 4.54 -14.83 3.31
CA ILE A 380 6.02 -14.80 3.36
C ILE A 380 6.55 -14.91 4.79
N ALA A 381 5.92 -14.22 5.74
CA ALA A 381 6.38 -14.18 7.13
C ALA A 381 6.42 -15.60 7.74
N GLU A 382 5.30 -16.33 7.70
CA GLU A 382 5.23 -17.67 8.29
C GLU A 382 6.01 -18.70 7.48
N LEU A 383 5.94 -18.67 6.14
CA LEU A 383 6.72 -19.57 5.30
C LEU A 383 8.23 -19.38 5.49
N GLY A 384 8.67 -18.13 5.63
CA GLY A 384 10.07 -17.82 5.96
C GLY A 384 10.48 -18.35 7.32
N ALA A 385 9.64 -18.17 8.34
CA ALA A 385 9.87 -18.73 9.68
C ALA A 385 9.98 -20.27 9.63
N ILE A 386 9.06 -20.94 8.92
CA ILE A 386 9.11 -22.41 8.74
C ILE A 386 10.42 -22.83 8.06
N SER A 387 10.87 -22.13 7.02
CA SER A 387 12.15 -22.43 6.36
C SER A 387 13.30 -22.34 7.34
N MET A 388 13.43 -21.23 8.06
CA MET A 388 14.53 -20.97 8.97
C MET A 388 14.53 -21.88 10.22
N ASP A 389 13.35 -22.23 10.72
CA ASP A 389 13.20 -23.17 11.86
C ASP A 389 13.50 -24.63 11.45
N ASN A 390 13.63 -24.90 10.14
CA ASN A 390 14.04 -26.18 9.57
C ASN A 390 15.38 -26.09 8.80
N ASP A 391 16.36 -25.43 9.38
CA ASP A 391 17.72 -25.28 8.83
C ASP A 391 17.75 -24.68 7.41
N CYS A 392 16.90 -23.68 7.18
CA CYS A 392 16.72 -23.01 5.89
C CYS A 392 16.28 -23.96 4.75
N ALA A 393 15.55 -25.02 5.09
CA ALA A 393 15.02 -25.95 4.10
C ALA A 393 13.99 -25.28 3.18
N PRO A 394 13.88 -25.73 1.91
CA PRO A 394 12.83 -25.27 1.01
C PRO A 394 11.43 -25.58 1.53
N VAL A 395 10.53 -24.60 1.44
CA VAL A 395 9.11 -24.70 1.84
C VAL A 395 8.25 -24.54 0.60
N THR A 396 7.24 -25.39 0.46
CA THR A 396 6.24 -25.27 -0.62
C THR A 396 5.36 -24.06 -0.40
N PHE A 397 5.24 -23.22 -1.42
CA PHE A 397 4.34 -22.08 -1.38
C PHE A 397 2.90 -22.52 -1.70
N PRO A 398 1.89 -22.17 -0.89
CA PRO A 398 0.49 -22.51 -1.16
C PRO A 398 -0.02 -21.84 -2.44
N ASP A 399 -0.88 -22.54 -3.18
CA ASP A 399 -1.64 -21.92 -4.27
C ASP A 399 -3.01 -21.47 -3.75
N PHE A 400 -3.11 -20.21 -3.36
CA PHE A 400 -4.34 -19.62 -2.85
C PHE A 400 -5.43 -19.51 -3.91
N THR A 401 -5.07 -19.54 -5.20
CA THR A 401 -6.02 -19.51 -6.33
C THR A 401 -6.60 -20.88 -6.68
N ARG A 402 -6.15 -21.95 -6.04
CA ARG A 402 -6.59 -23.34 -6.29
C ARG A 402 -6.50 -23.73 -7.78
N GLY A 403 -5.41 -23.36 -8.45
CA GLY A 403 -5.14 -23.65 -9.85
C GLY A 403 -5.69 -22.61 -10.85
N LEU A 404 -6.27 -21.53 -10.38
CA LEU A 404 -6.80 -20.47 -11.27
C LEU A 404 -5.77 -19.39 -11.62
N TRP A 405 -4.55 -19.46 -11.10
CA TRP A 405 -3.47 -18.49 -11.29
C TRP A 405 -3.14 -18.19 -12.77
N ASN A 406 -3.45 -19.06 -13.70
CA ASN A 406 -3.19 -18.89 -15.13
C ASN A 406 -4.42 -18.47 -15.96
N LYS A 407 -5.58 -18.22 -15.33
CA LYS A 407 -6.83 -17.85 -16.03
C LYS A 407 -6.90 -16.37 -16.38
N GLN A 408 -6.29 -15.54 -15.59
CA GLN A 408 -6.07 -14.11 -15.92
C GLN A 408 -4.64 -13.92 -16.40
N LYS A 409 -4.40 -12.87 -17.19
CA LYS A 409 -3.05 -12.51 -17.62
C LYS A 409 -2.88 -11.00 -17.55
N GLY A 410 -1.78 -10.59 -16.90
CA GLY A 410 -1.35 -9.21 -16.79
C GLY A 410 -2.32 -8.30 -16.02
N TYR A 411 -1.97 -7.04 -15.99
CA TYR A 411 -2.71 -5.98 -15.32
C TYR A 411 -3.36 -5.05 -16.34
N LYS A 412 -4.67 -5.04 -16.43
CA LYS A 412 -5.43 -4.21 -17.39
C LYS A 412 -5.21 -2.71 -17.18
N HIS A 413 -4.96 -2.27 -15.96
CA HIS A 413 -4.69 -0.87 -15.66
C HIS A 413 -3.29 -0.41 -16.11
N ALA A 414 -2.36 -1.33 -16.29
CA ALA A 414 -1.03 -1.04 -16.82
C ALA A 414 -0.97 -1.14 -18.35
N TYR A 415 -1.93 -1.84 -18.96
CA TYR A 415 -1.98 -2.09 -20.39
C TYR A 415 -3.38 -1.76 -20.92
N ALA A 416 -3.53 -0.54 -21.45
CA ALA A 416 -4.79 -0.10 -22.05
C ALA A 416 -4.72 -0.17 -23.58
N THR A 417 -5.76 -0.74 -24.22
CA THR A 417 -5.93 -0.63 -25.66
C THR A 417 -6.34 0.81 -26.04
N PRO A 418 -6.11 1.25 -27.30
CA PRO A 418 -6.54 2.58 -27.75
C PRO A 418 -8.03 2.87 -27.52
N GLU A 419 -8.90 1.86 -27.65
CA GLU A 419 -10.34 1.99 -27.38
C GLU A 419 -10.61 2.14 -25.86
N GLN A 420 -9.89 1.39 -25.03
CA GLN A 420 -9.94 1.52 -23.57
C GLN A 420 -9.37 2.85 -23.10
N GLU A 421 -8.31 3.37 -23.76
CA GLU A 421 -7.78 4.70 -23.47
C GLU A 421 -8.80 5.79 -23.77
N ALA A 422 -9.47 5.76 -24.92
CA ALA A 422 -10.47 6.77 -25.30
C ALA A 422 -11.69 6.79 -24.37
N GLN A 423 -12.24 5.62 -24.02
CA GLN A 423 -13.33 5.51 -23.05
C GLN A 423 -12.87 5.98 -21.66
N THR A 424 -11.69 5.60 -21.28
CA THR A 424 -11.08 5.94 -19.99
C THR A 424 -10.74 7.44 -19.90
N GLU A 425 -10.38 8.11 -20.99
CA GLU A 425 -10.15 9.57 -21.00
C GLU A 425 -11.43 10.37 -20.76
N ALA A 426 -12.56 9.95 -21.36
CA ALA A 426 -13.86 10.60 -21.14
C ALA A 426 -14.31 10.45 -19.67
N GLU A 427 -14.16 9.25 -19.09
CA GLU A 427 -14.47 8.97 -17.70
C GLU A 427 -13.52 9.70 -16.73
N ALA A 428 -12.24 9.79 -17.08
CA ALA A 428 -11.24 10.53 -16.31
C ALA A 428 -11.49 12.04 -16.28
N ALA A 429 -11.97 12.61 -17.39
CA ALA A 429 -12.30 14.04 -17.42
C ALA A 429 -13.44 14.37 -16.42
N ALA A 430 -14.47 13.51 -16.33
CA ALA A 430 -15.55 13.64 -15.37
C ALA A 430 -15.03 13.47 -13.93
N PHE A 431 -14.21 12.45 -13.67
CA PHE A 431 -13.60 12.19 -12.36
C PHE A 431 -12.64 13.28 -11.93
N THR A 432 -11.78 13.77 -12.83
CA THR A 432 -10.87 14.90 -12.55
C THR A 432 -11.63 16.18 -12.21
N LYS A 433 -12.76 16.44 -12.89
CA LYS A 433 -13.61 17.59 -12.59
C LYS A 433 -14.21 17.49 -11.18
N ALA A 434 -14.64 16.30 -10.76
CA ALA A 434 -15.12 16.05 -9.42
C ALA A 434 -14.01 16.13 -8.35
N LEU A 435 -12.81 15.60 -8.65
CA LEU A 435 -11.65 15.71 -7.76
C LEU A 435 -11.14 17.15 -7.58
N LYS A 436 -11.23 18.01 -8.60
CA LYS A 436 -10.91 19.43 -8.45
C LYS A 436 -11.81 20.13 -7.42
N SER A 437 -13.06 19.71 -7.27
CA SER A 437 -13.93 20.19 -6.18
C SER A 437 -13.46 19.70 -4.82
N ALA A 438 -12.98 18.45 -4.76
CA ALA A 438 -12.47 17.86 -3.52
C ALA A 438 -11.15 18.49 -3.05
N THR A 439 -10.28 18.92 -3.98
CA THR A 439 -9.02 19.63 -3.64
C THR A 439 -9.29 20.94 -2.88
N ALA A 440 -10.47 21.56 -3.08
CA ALA A 440 -10.87 22.70 -2.28
C ALA A 440 -11.09 22.35 -0.80
N LYS A 441 -11.56 21.12 -0.52
CA LYS A 441 -11.73 20.60 0.86
C LYS A 441 -10.37 20.40 1.55
N PHE A 442 -9.38 19.89 0.81
CA PHE A 442 -8.01 19.72 1.32
C PHE A 442 -7.40 21.05 1.76
N LYS A 443 -7.58 22.12 0.99
CA LYS A 443 -7.14 23.48 1.40
C LYS A 443 -7.81 23.94 2.70
N LEU A 444 -9.06 23.54 2.96
CA LEU A 444 -9.75 23.85 4.21
C LEU A 444 -9.06 23.21 5.43
N TRP A 445 -8.53 22.01 5.30
CA TRP A 445 -7.80 21.35 6.39
C TRP A 445 -6.55 22.13 6.80
N ASN A 446 -5.74 22.56 5.83
CA ASN A 446 -4.56 23.40 6.10
C ASN A 446 -4.94 24.73 6.75
N LEU A 447 -6.03 25.35 6.29
CA LEU A 447 -6.52 26.60 6.88
C LEU A 447 -6.99 26.39 8.32
N TYR A 448 -7.64 25.25 8.59
CA TYR A 448 -8.05 24.88 9.95
C TYR A 448 -6.85 24.65 10.88
N ASP A 449 -5.81 23.97 10.42
CA ASP A 449 -4.56 23.80 11.18
C ASP A 449 -3.90 25.15 11.47
N ASN A 450 -3.99 26.10 10.53
CA ASN A 450 -3.50 27.46 10.73
C ASN A 450 -4.30 28.21 11.84
N VAL A 451 -5.61 28.01 11.93
CA VAL A 451 -6.43 28.56 13.03
C VAL A 451 -5.96 28.00 14.37
N LYS A 452 -5.75 26.66 14.44
CA LYS A 452 -5.25 26.01 15.67
C LYS A 452 -3.85 26.46 16.09
N LYS A 453 -2.97 26.69 15.13
CA LYS A 453 -1.56 27.08 15.37
C LYS A 453 -1.37 28.55 15.63
N ALA A 454 -2.39 29.38 15.43
CA ALA A 454 -2.31 30.82 15.65
C ALA A 454 -2.22 31.15 17.15
N LYS A 455 -1.12 31.80 17.53
CA LYS A 455 -0.79 32.08 18.94
C LYS A 455 -1.37 33.40 19.48
N THR A 456 -1.94 34.25 18.64
CA THR A 456 -2.51 35.54 19.04
C THR A 456 -3.96 35.71 18.58
N PRO A 457 -4.84 36.42 19.30
CA PRO A 457 -6.23 36.65 18.91
C PRO A 457 -6.38 37.27 17.51
N ALA A 458 -5.50 38.17 17.12
CA ALA A 458 -5.50 38.78 15.79
C ALA A 458 -5.14 37.79 14.68
N ALA A 459 -4.14 36.94 14.91
CA ALA A 459 -3.74 35.89 13.99
C ALA A 459 -4.84 34.81 13.87
N GLN A 460 -5.49 34.48 14.99
CA GLN A 460 -6.58 33.50 15.03
C GLN A 460 -7.80 33.98 14.24
N LYS A 461 -8.19 35.28 14.42
CA LYS A 461 -9.27 35.88 13.63
C LYS A 461 -8.97 35.89 12.13
N LYS A 462 -7.76 36.29 11.73
CA LYS A 462 -7.33 36.29 10.33
C LYS A 462 -7.35 34.89 9.70
N ALA A 463 -6.92 33.89 10.46
CA ALA A 463 -6.95 32.50 10.01
C ALA A 463 -8.39 31.96 9.90
N GLN A 464 -9.27 32.32 10.83
CA GLN A 464 -10.69 31.98 10.81
C GLN A 464 -11.41 32.60 9.61
N ASP A 465 -11.23 33.90 9.37
CA ASP A 465 -11.82 34.60 8.21
C ASP A 465 -11.39 33.97 6.87
N ALA A 466 -10.13 33.48 6.77
CA ALA A 466 -9.63 32.78 5.59
C ALA A 466 -10.28 31.41 5.43
N LEU A 467 -10.50 30.68 6.52
CA LEU A 467 -11.19 29.38 6.55
C LEU A 467 -12.65 29.55 6.13
N ASP A 468 -13.38 30.52 6.68
CA ASP A 468 -14.80 30.76 6.39
C ASP A 468 -15.02 31.13 4.92
N LYS A 469 -14.14 31.96 4.36
CA LYS A 469 -14.17 32.33 2.93
C LYS A 469 -13.90 31.12 2.02
N ALA A 470 -12.95 30.25 2.39
CA ALA A 470 -12.64 29.06 1.63
C ALA A 470 -13.76 28.01 1.73
N MET A 471 -14.42 27.87 2.89
CA MET A 471 -15.59 27.00 3.08
C MET A 471 -16.77 27.43 2.21
N ALA A 472 -17.08 28.73 2.15
CA ALA A 472 -18.14 29.25 1.30
C ALA A 472 -17.88 28.96 -0.19
N LYS A 473 -16.62 29.12 -0.63
CA LYS A 473 -16.19 28.80 -2.00
C LYS A 473 -16.29 27.31 -2.31
N ALA A 474 -15.89 26.43 -1.39
CA ALA A 474 -15.96 24.98 -1.55
C ALA A 474 -17.42 24.49 -1.66
N LYS A 475 -18.34 25.01 -0.82
CA LYS A 475 -19.77 24.71 -0.90
C LYS A 475 -20.38 25.09 -2.25
N ALA A 476 -20.00 26.27 -2.76
CA ALA A 476 -20.48 26.73 -4.07
C ALA A 476 -19.96 25.87 -5.25
N GLN A 477 -18.73 25.36 -5.15
CA GLN A 477 -18.14 24.49 -6.18
C GLN A 477 -18.73 23.08 -6.16
N VAL A 478 -18.96 22.50 -4.99
CA VAL A 478 -19.63 21.19 -4.85
C VAL A 478 -21.06 21.27 -5.39
N ALA A 479 -21.83 22.31 -5.08
CA ALA A 479 -23.18 22.51 -5.57
C ALA A 479 -23.26 22.69 -7.10
N LYS A 480 -22.18 23.16 -7.75
CA LYS A 480 -22.11 23.25 -9.23
C LYS A 480 -21.67 21.95 -9.91
N ALA A 481 -20.95 21.07 -9.20
CA ALA A 481 -20.48 19.80 -9.75
C ALA A 481 -21.51 18.67 -9.61
N THR A 482 -22.48 18.83 -8.72
CA THR A 482 -23.60 17.88 -8.48
C THR A 482 -24.87 18.22 -9.28
N LYS A 483 -24.87 19.30 -10.05
CA LYS A 483 -25.86 19.65 -11.09
C LYS A 483 -25.31 19.27 -12.48
#